data_aa4477f1d3a9925df23479737fe80c55
#
_entry.id   aa4477f1d3a9925df23479737fe80c55
#
_cell.length_a   1.000
_cell.length_b   1.000
_cell.length_c   1.000
_cell.angle_alpha   90.00
_cell.angle_beta   90.00
_cell.angle_gamma   90.00
#
_symmetry.space_group_name_H-M   'P 1'
#
loop_
_entity.id
_entity.type
_entity.pdbx_description
1 polymer ?
#
loop_
_entity_poly.entity_id
_entity_poly.type
_entity_poly.pdbx_seq_one_letter_code
_entity_poly.pdbx_strand_id
1 'polypeptide(L)'
;ISLKPGDGVIHSWLNRFLLPDTVGTGGDSHTRFPIGISFPAGSGLVAFAAATGVMPLDMPESVLVRFKGTLQPGITLRDLVNAIPLYAIKQGLLTVAKQGKKNIFSGRILEIEGLPDLKVEQAFELTDASAERSAAGCAVRLNKAPIVEYMRSNITLMKWMIAEGYEDKRTLGRRIKAMQEWIANGTLLAPDADAEYAAVIEIDLADIQEPILACPNDPDDVKILSEVAGEKID
;
A
#
# COMPACT_ATOMS: atom_id res chain seq x y z
N ILE A 1 18.48 -4.40 -11.93
CA ILE A 1 18.61 -2.93 -12.01
C ILE A 1 19.26 -2.46 -10.72
N SER A 2 20.35 -1.72 -10.82
CA SER A 2 21.01 -1.08 -9.68
C SER A 2 20.68 0.39 -9.69
N LEU A 3 20.27 0.91 -8.53
CA LEU A 3 20.09 2.35 -8.32
C LEU A 3 21.44 2.98 -7.96
N LYS A 4 21.63 4.22 -8.39
CA LYS A 4 22.83 5.00 -8.10
C LYS A 4 22.67 5.76 -6.78
N PRO A 5 23.75 6.08 -6.08
CA PRO A 5 23.67 6.99 -4.93
C PRO A 5 22.99 8.31 -5.31
N GLY A 6 22.00 8.71 -4.52
CA GLY A 6 21.21 9.91 -4.78
C GLY A 6 19.94 9.73 -5.61
N ASP A 7 19.67 8.53 -6.14
CA ASP A 7 18.45 8.27 -6.91
C ASP A 7 17.17 8.35 -6.05
N GLY A 8 17.29 8.24 -4.73
CA GLY A 8 16.18 8.39 -3.79
C GLY A 8 15.86 7.12 -3.00
N VAL A 9 14.65 7.07 -2.46
CA VAL A 9 14.18 5.97 -1.62
C VAL A 9 13.85 4.74 -2.47
N ILE A 10 14.36 3.59 -2.08
CA ILE A 10 14.21 2.32 -2.81
C ILE A 10 12.75 1.98 -3.12
N HIS A 11 11.82 2.15 -2.19
CA HIS A 11 10.42 1.79 -2.38
C HIS A 11 9.75 2.64 -3.46
N SER A 12 10.04 3.95 -3.49
CA SER A 12 9.55 4.84 -4.55
C SER A 12 10.04 4.42 -5.93
N TRP A 13 11.27 3.90 -6.03
CA TRP A 13 11.83 3.40 -7.28
C TRP A 13 11.24 2.04 -7.67
N LEU A 14 11.17 1.07 -6.76
CA LEU A 14 10.64 -0.26 -7.04
C LEU A 14 9.19 -0.20 -7.53
N ASN A 15 8.38 0.66 -6.91
CA ASN A 15 6.99 0.85 -7.30
C ASN A 15 6.85 1.26 -8.79
N ARG A 16 7.84 1.95 -9.35
CA ARG A 16 7.82 2.37 -10.76
C ARG A 16 8.08 1.24 -11.77
N PHE A 17 8.54 0.09 -11.33
CA PHE A 17 8.82 -1.04 -12.22
C PHE A 17 7.74 -2.12 -12.20
N LEU A 18 6.69 -1.95 -11.40
CA LEU A 18 5.65 -2.94 -11.25
C LEU A 18 4.62 -2.89 -12.37
N LEU A 19 3.99 -4.03 -12.59
CA LEU A 19 2.79 -4.16 -13.40
C LEU A 19 1.59 -4.36 -12.47
N PRO A 20 0.39 -3.93 -12.87
CA PRO A 20 -0.82 -4.21 -12.12
C PRO A 20 -1.02 -5.72 -11.93
N ASP A 21 -1.69 -6.08 -10.84
CA ASP A 21 -2.10 -7.45 -10.51
C ASP A 21 -0.94 -8.46 -10.46
N THR A 22 0.26 -7.98 -10.11
CA THR A 22 1.42 -8.85 -9.88
C THR A 22 1.62 -9.11 -8.39
N VAL A 23 2.18 -10.29 -8.09
CA VAL A 23 2.62 -10.65 -6.74
C VAL A 23 4.12 -10.45 -6.62
N GLY A 24 4.55 -9.77 -5.58
CA GLY A 24 5.95 -9.48 -5.31
C GLY A 24 6.38 -9.85 -3.90
N THR A 25 7.70 -9.83 -3.67
CA THR A 25 8.29 -9.94 -2.35
C THR A 25 9.52 -9.04 -2.23
N GLY A 26 9.89 -8.71 -1.02
CA GLY A 26 11.10 -7.95 -0.72
C GLY A 26 11.52 -8.13 0.73
N GLY A 27 12.78 -7.82 1.02
CA GLY A 27 13.40 -7.99 2.35
C GLY A 27 13.13 -6.84 3.32
N ASP A 28 12.26 -5.91 2.97
CA ASP A 28 11.89 -4.77 3.79
C ASP A 28 10.38 -4.76 4.08
N SER A 29 9.99 -4.41 5.32
CA SER A 29 8.59 -4.42 5.76
C SER A 29 7.69 -3.47 4.96
N HIS A 30 8.26 -2.41 4.38
CA HIS A 30 7.57 -1.43 3.53
C HIS A 30 7.59 -1.79 2.03
N THR A 31 7.94 -3.03 1.68
CA THR A 31 7.75 -3.56 0.33
C THR A 31 6.25 -3.79 0.09
N ARG A 32 5.50 -2.70 -0.12
CA ARG A 32 4.04 -2.70 -0.22
C ARG A 32 3.60 -1.75 -1.33
N PHE A 33 3.08 -2.31 -2.41
CA PHE A 33 2.83 -1.56 -3.64
C PHE A 33 1.34 -1.54 -3.99
N PRO A 34 0.79 -0.39 -4.42
CA PRO A 34 -0.65 -0.23 -4.57
C PRO A 34 -1.24 -0.85 -5.85
N ILE A 35 -0.43 -1.13 -6.88
CA ILE A 35 -0.93 -1.68 -8.15
C ILE A 35 -0.81 -3.20 -8.30
N GLY A 36 -0.29 -3.85 -7.27
CA GLY A 36 -0.19 -5.29 -7.13
C GLY A 36 -0.27 -5.64 -5.65
N ILE A 37 0.18 -6.81 -5.29
CA ILE A 37 0.33 -7.19 -3.88
C ILE A 37 1.76 -7.63 -3.60
N SER A 38 2.31 -7.23 -2.47
CA SER A 38 3.64 -7.64 -2.04
C SER A 38 3.60 -8.21 -0.63
N PHE A 39 4.30 -9.32 -0.45
CA PHE A 39 4.47 -9.97 0.83
C PHE A 39 5.90 -9.77 1.30
N PRO A 40 6.18 -8.83 2.22
CA PRO A 40 7.50 -8.68 2.83
C PRO A 40 7.92 -9.98 3.49
N ALA A 41 9.19 -10.35 3.32
CA ALA A 41 9.74 -11.59 3.86
C ALA A 41 11.16 -11.37 4.38
N GLY A 42 11.61 -12.22 5.28
CA GLY A 42 13.01 -12.20 5.73
C GLY A 42 13.98 -12.41 4.57
N SER A 43 15.16 -11.81 4.67
CA SER A 43 16.18 -11.83 3.62
C SER A 43 16.55 -13.24 3.13
N GLY A 44 16.55 -14.23 4.02
CA GLY A 44 16.81 -15.63 3.65
C GLY A 44 15.73 -16.21 2.74
N LEU A 45 14.45 -15.91 3.01
CA LEU A 45 13.33 -16.36 2.18
C LEU A 45 13.31 -15.64 0.82
N VAL A 46 13.63 -14.34 0.81
CA VAL A 46 13.78 -13.58 -0.45
C VAL A 46 14.94 -14.13 -1.29
N ALA A 47 16.08 -14.44 -0.68
CA ALA A 47 17.21 -15.07 -1.36
C ALA A 47 16.85 -16.46 -1.91
N PHE A 48 16.12 -17.26 -1.14
CA PHE A 48 15.60 -18.56 -1.60
C PHE A 48 14.69 -18.39 -2.82
N ALA A 49 13.74 -17.45 -2.77
CA ALA A 49 12.85 -17.14 -3.89
C ALA A 49 13.63 -16.68 -5.13
N ALA A 50 14.64 -15.83 -4.96
CA ALA A 50 15.49 -15.38 -6.06
C ALA A 50 16.29 -16.52 -6.70
N ALA A 51 16.76 -17.48 -5.90
CA ALA A 51 17.55 -18.62 -6.38
C ALA A 51 16.69 -19.71 -7.03
N THR A 52 15.50 -19.97 -6.51
CA THR A 52 14.65 -21.10 -6.92
C THR A 52 13.49 -20.71 -7.85
N GLY A 53 13.14 -19.42 -7.89
CA GLY A 53 11.97 -18.92 -8.62
C GLY A 53 10.64 -19.15 -7.90
N VAL A 54 10.64 -19.66 -6.67
CA VAL A 54 9.45 -19.94 -5.89
C VAL A 54 9.61 -19.42 -4.46
N MET A 55 8.49 -18.99 -3.85
CA MET A 55 8.42 -18.60 -2.44
C MET A 55 7.24 -19.30 -1.79
N PRO A 56 7.45 -20.15 -0.75
CA PRO A 56 6.34 -20.69 0.01
C PRO A 56 5.62 -19.58 0.77
N LEU A 57 4.30 -19.60 0.70
CA LEU A 57 3.42 -18.63 1.35
C LEU A 57 2.15 -19.34 1.79
N ASP A 58 1.83 -19.25 3.08
CA ASP A 58 0.50 -19.59 3.56
C ASP A 58 -0.44 -18.45 3.15
N MET A 59 -1.58 -18.81 2.52
CA MET A 59 -2.53 -17.80 2.05
C MET A 59 -3.19 -17.11 3.25
N PRO A 60 -2.95 -15.81 3.47
CA PRO A 60 -3.57 -15.09 4.58
C PRO A 60 -5.06 -14.83 4.32
N GLU A 61 -5.83 -14.72 5.39
CA GLU A 61 -7.16 -14.12 5.31
C GLU A 61 -7.05 -12.62 4.96
N SER A 62 -8.14 -12.03 4.48
CA SER A 62 -8.22 -10.59 4.20
C SER A 62 -9.10 -9.84 5.20
N VAL A 63 -8.73 -8.59 5.47
CA VAL A 63 -9.57 -7.60 6.16
C VAL A 63 -9.89 -6.49 5.15
N LEU A 64 -11.18 -6.22 4.95
CA LEU A 64 -11.62 -5.17 4.05
C LEU A 64 -11.82 -3.86 4.81
N VAL A 65 -11.19 -2.78 4.33
CA VAL A 65 -11.51 -1.40 4.70
C VAL A 65 -12.23 -0.74 3.54
N ARG A 66 -13.44 -0.31 3.76
CA ARG A 66 -14.30 0.32 2.75
C ARG A 66 -14.57 1.77 3.11
N PHE A 67 -14.01 2.69 2.32
CA PHE A 67 -14.34 4.10 2.40
C PHE A 67 -15.62 4.41 1.62
N LYS A 68 -16.47 5.27 2.19
CA LYS A 68 -17.73 5.72 1.58
C LYS A 68 -17.81 7.25 1.63
N GLY A 69 -18.58 7.82 0.72
CA GLY A 69 -18.81 9.26 0.69
C GLY A 69 -17.67 10.05 0.06
N THR A 70 -17.54 11.32 0.44
CA THR A 70 -16.60 12.29 -0.14
C THR A 70 -15.72 12.87 0.94
N LEU A 71 -14.43 13.00 0.64
CA LEU A 71 -13.45 13.62 1.53
C LEU A 71 -13.84 15.05 1.90
N GLN A 72 -13.77 15.36 3.19
CA GLN A 72 -14.13 16.67 3.69
C GLN A 72 -13.02 17.71 3.46
N PRO A 73 -13.35 19.00 3.30
CA PRO A 73 -12.34 20.06 3.18
C PRO A 73 -11.40 20.07 4.38
N GLY A 74 -10.09 20.18 4.11
CA GLY A 74 -9.04 20.18 5.14
C GLY A 74 -8.59 18.80 5.61
N ILE A 75 -9.29 17.74 5.24
CA ILE A 75 -8.87 16.34 5.50
C ILE A 75 -7.95 15.87 4.38
N THR A 76 -6.88 15.24 4.76
CA THR A 76 -5.82 14.75 3.87
C THR A 76 -5.80 13.21 3.79
N LEU A 77 -5.00 12.69 2.89
CA LEU A 77 -4.80 11.25 2.81
C LEU A 77 -4.18 10.66 4.08
N ARG A 78 -3.33 11.44 4.78
CA ARG A 78 -2.75 11.03 6.07
C ARG A 78 -3.82 10.78 7.14
N ASP A 79 -4.88 11.57 7.13
CA ASP A 79 -6.01 11.36 8.04
C ASP A 79 -6.74 10.05 7.72
N LEU A 80 -6.84 9.67 6.43
CA LEU A 80 -7.41 8.38 6.03
C LEU A 80 -6.54 7.20 6.47
N VAL A 81 -5.21 7.34 6.38
CA VAL A 81 -4.26 6.35 6.93
C VAL A 81 -4.51 6.12 8.41
N ASN A 82 -4.71 7.19 9.17
CA ASN A 82 -4.94 7.14 10.61
C ASN A 82 -6.40 6.76 10.97
N ALA A 83 -7.35 6.99 10.07
CA ALA A 83 -8.74 6.56 10.26
C ALA A 83 -8.86 5.02 10.33
N ILE A 84 -8.04 4.29 9.61
CA ILE A 84 -8.08 2.82 9.59
C ILE A 84 -7.91 2.24 11.01
N PRO A 85 -6.83 2.52 11.75
CA PRO A 85 -6.71 2.05 13.13
C PRO A 85 -7.74 2.67 14.07
N LEU A 86 -8.13 3.94 13.90
CA LEU A 86 -9.14 4.59 14.73
C LEU A 86 -10.48 3.84 14.69
N TYR A 87 -10.94 3.49 13.50
CA TYR A 87 -12.20 2.76 13.33
C TYR A 87 -12.08 1.29 13.78
N ALA A 88 -10.92 0.66 13.60
CA ALA A 88 -10.66 -0.67 14.14
C ALA A 88 -10.70 -0.67 15.68
N ILE A 89 -10.17 0.36 16.34
CA ILE A 89 -10.24 0.54 17.80
C ILE A 89 -11.70 0.74 18.23
N LYS A 90 -12.44 1.62 17.58
CA LYS A 90 -13.86 1.87 17.87
C LYS A 90 -14.72 0.59 17.77
N GLN A 91 -14.35 -0.33 16.90
CA GLN A 91 -15.03 -1.62 16.71
C GLN A 91 -14.47 -2.74 17.62
N GLY A 92 -13.47 -2.47 18.46
CA GLY A 92 -12.85 -3.47 19.34
C GLY A 92 -12.01 -4.52 18.59
N LEU A 93 -11.60 -4.25 17.35
CA LEU A 93 -10.79 -5.09 16.49
C LEU A 93 -9.28 -4.83 16.65
N LEU A 94 -8.92 -3.67 17.20
CA LEU A 94 -7.57 -3.25 17.52
C LEU A 94 -7.51 -2.68 18.94
N THR A 95 -6.45 -2.97 19.68
CA THR A 95 -6.20 -2.36 21.00
C THR A 95 -4.81 -1.76 21.06
N VAL A 96 -4.67 -0.60 21.70
CA VAL A 96 -3.38 0.07 21.91
C VAL A 96 -2.59 -0.61 23.03
N ALA A 97 -3.28 -1.18 24.02
CA ALA A 97 -2.65 -1.83 25.16
C ALA A 97 -1.70 -2.96 24.74
N LYS A 98 -0.47 -2.94 25.26
CA LYS A 98 0.56 -3.93 24.92
C LYS A 98 0.21 -5.35 25.43
N GLN A 99 -0.48 -5.44 26.57
CA GLN A 99 -0.85 -6.72 27.17
C GLN A 99 -2.23 -7.15 26.66
N GLY A 100 -2.31 -8.36 26.08
CA GLY A 100 -3.53 -8.85 25.45
C GLY A 100 -3.91 -8.12 24.16
N LYS A 101 -2.93 -7.58 23.42
CA LYS A 101 -3.12 -6.80 22.21
C LYS A 101 -3.94 -7.61 21.18
N LYS A 102 -5.09 -7.05 20.80
CA LYS A 102 -5.83 -7.47 19.61
C LYS A 102 -5.31 -6.67 18.41
N ASN A 103 -5.13 -7.32 17.30
CA ASN A 103 -4.82 -6.66 16.04
C ASN A 103 -5.39 -7.49 14.89
N ILE A 104 -6.52 -7.06 14.37
CA ILE A 104 -7.21 -7.75 13.27
C ILE A 104 -6.37 -7.80 11.99
N PHE A 105 -5.47 -6.84 11.80
CA PHE A 105 -4.64 -6.75 10.60
C PHE A 105 -3.43 -7.70 10.65
N SER A 106 -3.01 -8.11 11.84
CA SER A 106 -1.78 -8.89 12.01
C SER A 106 -1.82 -10.20 11.23
N GLY A 107 -0.86 -10.37 10.32
CA GLY A 107 -0.74 -11.55 9.47
C GLY A 107 -1.81 -11.68 8.38
N ARG A 108 -2.68 -10.68 8.20
CA ARG A 108 -3.72 -10.65 7.16
C ARG A 108 -3.41 -9.67 6.05
N ILE A 109 -4.05 -9.86 4.91
CA ILE A 109 -4.03 -8.88 3.82
C ILE A 109 -5.00 -7.76 4.17
N LEU A 110 -4.53 -6.51 4.09
CA LEU A 110 -5.38 -5.34 4.17
C LEU A 110 -5.85 -4.97 2.76
N GLU A 111 -7.14 -5.13 2.48
CA GLU A 111 -7.74 -4.68 1.24
C GLU A 111 -8.46 -3.36 1.45
N ILE A 112 -8.22 -2.38 0.57
CA ILE A 112 -8.78 -1.02 0.67
C ILE A 112 -9.58 -0.72 -0.59
N GLU A 113 -10.82 -0.28 -0.42
CA GLU A 113 -11.68 0.16 -1.51
C GLU A 113 -12.45 1.45 -1.17
N GLY A 114 -13.11 2.03 -2.18
CA GLY A 114 -13.92 3.25 -2.04
C GLY A 114 -13.18 4.55 -2.39
N LEU A 115 -11.91 4.45 -2.80
CA LEU A 115 -11.07 5.57 -3.23
C LEU A 115 -10.51 5.32 -4.64
N PRO A 116 -11.37 5.04 -5.65
CA PRO A 116 -10.93 4.47 -6.91
C PRO A 116 -10.10 5.42 -7.79
N ASP A 117 -10.18 6.72 -7.54
CA ASP A 117 -9.55 7.78 -8.35
C ASP A 117 -8.28 8.36 -7.71
N LEU A 118 -7.81 7.77 -6.59
CA LEU A 118 -6.50 8.13 -6.04
C LEU A 118 -5.41 7.93 -7.09
N LYS A 119 -4.45 8.84 -7.13
CA LYS A 119 -3.20 8.60 -7.85
C LYS A 119 -2.45 7.44 -7.21
N VAL A 120 -1.68 6.71 -8.02
CA VAL A 120 -0.93 5.54 -7.52
C VAL A 120 0.04 5.95 -6.40
N GLU A 121 0.65 7.12 -6.49
CA GLU A 121 1.51 7.67 -5.44
C GLU A 121 0.75 7.95 -4.13
N GLN A 122 -0.50 8.37 -4.21
CA GLN A 122 -1.37 8.56 -3.04
C GLN A 122 -1.80 7.20 -2.46
N ALA A 123 -2.17 6.25 -3.31
CA ALA A 123 -2.50 4.90 -2.87
C ALA A 123 -1.30 4.20 -2.22
N PHE A 124 -0.06 4.52 -2.65
CA PHE A 124 1.15 4.02 -2.03
C PHE A 124 1.26 4.43 -0.55
N GLU A 125 0.83 5.60 -0.17
CA GLU A 125 0.81 6.02 1.24
C GLU A 125 -0.08 5.12 2.11
N LEU A 126 -1.23 4.70 1.58
CA LEU A 126 -2.12 3.75 2.26
C LEU A 126 -1.51 2.36 2.38
N THR A 127 -0.90 1.86 1.30
CA THR A 127 -0.29 0.52 1.32
C THR A 127 0.94 0.47 2.19
N ASP A 128 1.79 1.50 2.14
CA ASP A 128 3.01 1.61 2.93
C ASP A 128 2.70 1.58 4.43
N ALA A 129 1.73 2.37 4.87
CA ALA A 129 1.30 2.43 6.26
C ALA A 129 0.75 1.09 6.81
N SER A 130 0.37 0.14 5.95
CA SER A 130 -0.07 -1.19 6.38
C SER A 130 1.05 -1.99 7.07
N ALA A 131 2.32 -1.61 6.86
CA ALA A 131 3.46 -2.17 7.58
C ALA A 131 3.35 -1.96 9.09
N GLU A 132 2.93 -0.77 9.49
CA GLU A 132 2.75 -0.40 10.90
C GLU A 132 1.62 -1.17 11.59
N ARG A 133 0.72 -1.76 10.81
CA ARG A 133 -0.39 -2.60 11.28
C ARG A 133 -0.02 -4.08 11.36
N SER A 134 1.23 -4.45 11.06
CA SER A 134 1.69 -5.85 10.95
C SER A 134 0.89 -6.67 9.93
N ALA A 135 0.30 -6.03 8.93
CA ALA A 135 -0.41 -6.74 7.87
C ALA A 135 0.57 -7.58 7.03
N ALA A 136 0.13 -8.72 6.52
CA ALA A 136 0.94 -9.57 5.65
C ALA A 136 1.18 -8.95 4.27
N GLY A 137 0.20 -8.17 3.80
CA GLY A 137 0.26 -7.44 2.54
C GLY A 137 -0.86 -6.39 2.51
N CYS A 138 -0.88 -5.58 1.46
CA CYS A 138 -1.96 -4.61 1.26
C CYS A 138 -2.28 -4.48 -0.23
N ALA A 139 -3.56 -4.35 -0.56
CA ALA A 139 -4.04 -4.06 -1.90
C ALA A 139 -5.02 -2.89 -1.86
N VAL A 140 -4.98 -2.03 -2.88
CA VAL A 140 -5.90 -0.89 -3.02
C VAL A 140 -6.63 -1.00 -4.35
N ARG A 141 -7.96 -0.95 -4.31
CA ARG A 141 -8.78 -0.98 -5.52
C ARG A 141 -8.82 0.39 -6.18
N LEU A 142 -8.12 0.51 -7.30
CA LEU A 142 -8.07 1.72 -8.12
C LEU A 142 -8.79 1.53 -9.46
N ASN A 143 -9.24 2.62 -10.05
CA ASN A 143 -9.67 2.65 -11.44
C ASN A 143 -8.47 2.50 -12.40
N LYS A 144 -8.76 2.11 -13.65
CA LYS A 144 -7.73 1.94 -14.68
C LYS A 144 -7.04 3.25 -15.05
N ALA A 145 -7.74 4.39 -15.01
CA ALA A 145 -7.21 5.67 -15.46
C ALA A 145 -5.96 6.13 -14.69
N PRO A 146 -5.96 6.22 -13.34
CA PRO A 146 -4.75 6.59 -12.59
C PRO A 146 -3.60 5.59 -12.77
N ILE A 147 -3.88 4.30 -12.93
CA ILE A 147 -2.85 3.28 -13.18
C ILE A 147 -2.21 3.50 -14.55
N VAL A 148 -2.99 3.78 -15.58
CA VAL A 148 -2.47 4.07 -16.93
C VAL A 148 -1.63 5.36 -16.93
N GLU A 149 -2.07 6.41 -16.24
CA GLU A 149 -1.30 7.66 -16.08
C GLU A 149 0.08 7.35 -15.46
N TYR A 150 0.08 6.62 -14.36
CA TYR A 150 1.30 6.23 -13.65
C TYR A 150 2.24 5.40 -14.52
N MET A 151 1.74 4.38 -15.23
CA MET A 151 2.58 3.56 -16.10
C MET A 151 3.15 4.35 -17.28
N ARG A 152 2.42 5.31 -17.85
CA ARG A 152 2.97 6.20 -18.89
C ARG A 152 4.13 7.03 -18.38
N SER A 153 4.01 7.58 -17.17
CA SER A 153 5.11 8.28 -16.51
C SER A 153 6.32 7.37 -16.29
N ASN A 154 6.09 6.14 -15.82
CA ASN A 154 7.16 5.16 -15.59
C ASN A 154 7.85 4.72 -16.88
N ILE A 155 7.12 4.54 -17.97
CA ILE A 155 7.70 4.27 -19.30
C ILE A 155 8.63 5.41 -19.72
N THR A 156 8.24 6.67 -19.50
CA THR A 156 9.05 7.84 -19.81
C THR A 156 10.34 7.85 -18.97
N LEU A 157 10.22 7.59 -17.67
CA LEU A 157 11.36 7.48 -16.76
C LEU A 157 12.33 6.36 -17.20
N MET A 158 11.83 5.16 -17.50
CA MET A 158 12.69 4.05 -17.92
C MET A 158 13.39 4.31 -19.26
N LYS A 159 12.75 5.00 -20.21
CA LYS A 159 13.40 5.44 -21.44
C LYS A 159 14.53 6.43 -21.17
N TRP A 160 14.31 7.37 -20.26
CA TRP A 160 15.34 8.29 -19.81
C TRP A 160 16.51 7.53 -19.13
N MET A 161 16.24 6.59 -18.25
CA MET A 161 17.27 5.76 -17.63
C MET A 161 18.14 5.04 -18.66
N ILE A 162 17.54 4.50 -19.72
CA ILE A 162 18.28 3.86 -20.82
C ILE A 162 19.18 4.87 -21.53
N ALA A 163 18.69 6.07 -21.78
CA ALA A 163 19.45 7.15 -22.45
C ALA A 163 20.64 7.62 -21.59
N GLU A 164 20.43 7.75 -20.27
CA GLU A 164 21.46 8.17 -19.31
C GLU A 164 22.47 7.05 -18.94
N GLY A 165 22.34 5.90 -19.56
CA GLY A 165 23.31 4.83 -19.38
C GLY A 165 23.17 4.03 -18.09
N TYR A 166 21.96 3.93 -17.52
CA TYR A 166 21.68 2.97 -16.44
C TYR A 166 21.91 1.56 -16.92
N GLU A 167 22.39 0.71 -16.02
CA GLU A 167 22.65 -0.70 -16.30
C GLU A 167 21.35 -1.45 -16.62
N ASP A 168 21.52 -2.59 -17.30
CA ASP A 168 20.43 -3.52 -17.63
C ASP A 168 19.34 -2.93 -18.58
N LYS A 169 19.80 -2.27 -19.64
CA LYS A 169 18.92 -1.77 -20.71
C LYS A 169 17.90 -2.81 -21.22
N ARG A 170 18.31 -4.08 -21.24
CA ARG A 170 17.46 -5.18 -21.69
C ARG A 170 16.25 -5.38 -20.76
N THR A 171 16.45 -5.36 -19.45
CA THR A 171 15.37 -5.50 -18.47
C THR A 171 14.46 -4.28 -18.49
N LEU A 172 15.01 -3.06 -18.55
CA LEU A 172 14.24 -1.84 -18.71
C LEU A 172 13.37 -1.89 -19.97
N GLY A 173 13.94 -2.29 -21.11
CA GLY A 173 13.21 -2.45 -22.37
C GLY A 173 12.08 -3.46 -22.30
N ARG A 174 12.30 -4.62 -21.67
CA ARG A 174 11.24 -5.62 -21.45
C ARG A 174 10.11 -5.06 -20.56
N ARG A 175 10.44 -4.31 -19.52
CA ARG A 175 9.46 -3.71 -18.62
C ARG A 175 8.63 -2.64 -19.32
N ILE A 176 9.26 -1.78 -20.12
CA ILE A 176 8.58 -0.79 -20.97
C ILE A 176 7.56 -1.50 -21.89
N LYS A 177 8.01 -2.56 -22.59
CA LYS A 177 7.14 -3.31 -23.49
C LYS A 177 5.94 -3.92 -22.76
N ALA A 178 6.16 -4.56 -21.62
CA ALA A 178 5.10 -5.16 -20.81
C ALA A 178 4.09 -4.12 -20.32
N MET A 179 4.54 -2.93 -19.91
CA MET A 179 3.63 -1.82 -19.52
C MET A 179 2.83 -1.31 -20.72
N GLN A 180 3.44 -1.18 -21.89
CA GLN A 180 2.72 -0.78 -23.11
C GLN A 180 1.66 -1.80 -23.51
N GLU A 181 1.98 -3.09 -23.44
CA GLU A 181 1.04 -4.19 -23.71
C GLU A 181 -0.14 -4.17 -22.72
N TRP A 182 0.15 -3.96 -21.43
CA TRP A 182 -0.88 -3.87 -20.40
C TRP A 182 -1.78 -2.63 -20.61
N ILE A 183 -1.21 -1.47 -20.95
CA ILE A 183 -2.00 -0.25 -21.25
C ILE A 183 -2.97 -0.50 -22.39
N ALA A 184 -2.53 -1.24 -23.41
CA ALA A 184 -3.36 -1.52 -24.58
C ALA A 184 -4.49 -2.53 -24.28
N ASN A 185 -4.20 -3.61 -23.55
CA ASN A 185 -5.08 -4.77 -23.45
C ASN A 185 -5.38 -5.23 -22.01
N GLY A 186 -4.72 -4.65 -20.99
CA GLY A 186 -4.85 -5.09 -19.60
C GLY A 186 -6.23 -4.79 -19.01
N THR A 187 -6.69 -5.71 -18.19
CA THR A 187 -7.85 -5.58 -17.32
C THR A 187 -7.37 -5.69 -15.86
N LEU A 188 -8.04 -5.00 -14.95
CA LEU A 188 -7.76 -5.11 -13.51
C LEU A 188 -8.54 -6.29 -12.95
N LEU A 189 -7.92 -7.01 -12.01
CA LEU A 189 -8.60 -7.99 -11.19
C LEU A 189 -9.59 -7.29 -10.25
N ALA A 190 -10.60 -8.02 -9.85
CA ALA A 190 -11.58 -7.59 -8.85
C ALA A 190 -11.83 -8.75 -7.88
N PRO A 191 -12.23 -8.46 -6.64
CA PRO A 191 -12.65 -9.51 -5.72
C PRO A 191 -13.81 -10.33 -6.32
N ASP A 192 -13.83 -11.61 -6.00
CA ASP A 192 -14.96 -12.46 -6.33
C ASP A 192 -16.23 -11.98 -5.62
N ALA A 193 -17.40 -12.24 -6.21
CA ALA A 193 -18.67 -11.76 -5.67
C ALA A 193 -19.01 -12.37 -4.29
N ASP A 194 -18.43 -13.51 -3.99
CA ASP A 194 -18.56 -14.28 -2.75
C ASP A 194 -17.29 -14.24 -1.88
N ALA A 195 -16.42 -13.26 -2.10
CA ALA A 195 -15.21 -13.10 -1.31
C ALA A 195 -15.53 -12.95 0.19
N GLU A 196 -14.88 -13.76 1.01
CA GLU A 196 -15.02 -13.72 2.47
C GLU A 196 -13.90 -12.92 3.11
N TYR A 197 -14.25 -12.16 4.15
CA TYR A 197 -13.32 -11.32 4.90
C TYR A 197 -13.36 -11.66 6.39
N ALA A 198 -12.20 -11.70 7.05
CA ALA A 198 -12.09 -11.86 8.50
C ALA A 198 -12.79 -10.71 9.26
N ALA A 199 -12.80 -9.51 8.67
CA ALA A 199 -13.57 -8.36 9.14
C ALA A 199 -13.80 -7.37 7.98
N VAL A 200 -14.88 -6.59 8.10
CA VAL A 200 -15.16 -5.45 7.21
C VAL A 200 -15.25 -4.19 8.07
N ILE A 201 -14.41 -3.20 7.78
CA ILE A 201 -14.38 -1.90 8.47
C ILE A 201 -14.88 -0.85 7.49
N GLU A 202 -16.09 -0.36 7.71
CA GLU A 202 -16.65 0.71 6.90
C GLU A 202 -16.34 2.08 7.53
N ILE A 203 -15.86 3.02 6.72
CA ILE A 203 -15.48 4.36 7.14
C ILE A 203 -16.22 5.36 6.24
N ASP A 204 -17.15 6.12 6.81
CA ASP A 204 -17.78 7.22 6.09
C ASP A 204 -16.85 8.44 6.15
N LEU A 205 -16.44 8.94 5.00
CA LEU A 205 -15.57 10.11 4.88
C LEU A 205 -16.26 11.40 5.41
N ALA A 206 -17.58 11.42 5.48
CA ALA A 206 -18.31 12.52 6.06
C ALA A 206 -18.14 12.62 7.59
N ASP A 207 -17.80 11.51 8.25
CA ASP A 207 -17.57 11.47 9.70
C ASP A 207 -16.17 11.96 10.09
N ILE A 208 -15.25 12.10 9.13
CA ILE A 208 -13.89 12.61 9.35
C ILE A 208 -13.90 14.12 9.12
N GLN A 209 -14.12 14.90 10.19
CA GLN A 209 -14.28 16.35 10.12
C GLN A 209 -13.08 17.13 10.64
N GLU A 210 -12.11 16.45 11.24
CA GLU A 210 -10.87 17.02 11.77
C GLU A 210 -9.69 16.06 11.57
N PRO A 211 -8.45 16.56 11.60
CA PRO A 211 -7.26 15.73 11.46
C PRO A 211 -7.20 14.60 12.50
N ILE A 212 -6.68 13.46 12.07
CA ILE A 212 -6.44 12.29 12.93
C ILE A 212 -4.94 12.13 13.10
N LEU A 213 -4.48 12.19 14.33
CA LEU A 213 -3.08 12.19 14.70
C LEU A 213 -2.68 10.83 15.30
N ALA A 214 -1.48 10.35 14.97
CA ALA A 214 -0.88 9.20 15.63
C ALA A 214 0.10 9.66 16.72
N CYS A 215 0.11 8.97 17.85
CA CYS A 215 1.08 9.22 18.92
C CYS A 215 2.51 8.88 18.43
N PRO A 216 3.55 9.61 18.89
CA PRO A 216 4.90 9.47 18.35
C PRO A 216 5.52 8.07 18.46
N ASN A 217 5.11 7.29 19.45
CA ASN A 217 5.74 5.99 19.76
C ASN A 217 4.85 4.78 19.43
N ASP A 218 3.63 4.99 18.98
CA ASP A 218 2.72 3.92 18.59
C ASP A 218 1.79 4.38 17.46
N PRO A 219 2.00 3.91 16.23
CA PRO A 219 1.19 4.29 15.08
C PRO A 219 -0.26 3.77 15.14
N ASP A 220 -0.57 2.87 16.08
CA ASP A 220 -1.93 2.42 16.35
C ASP A 220 -2.64 3.30 17.39
N ASP A 221 -1.90 4.07 18.21
CA ASP A 221 -2.49 5.02 19.17
C ASP A 221 -2.86 6.32 18.46
N VAL A 222 -4.03 6.34 17.88
CA VAL A 222 -4.55 7.45 17.08
C VAL A 222 -5.67 8.17 17.78
N LYS A 223 -5.71 9.49 17.63
CA LYS A 223 -6.72 10.39 18.22
C LYS A 223 -7.08 11.49 17.24
N ILE A 224 -8.29 11.99 17.35
CA ILE A 224 -8.69 13.21 16.61
C ILE A 224 -8.04 14.44 17.24
N LEU A 225 -7.85 15.49 16.44
CA LEU A 225 -7.15 16.71 16.85
C LEU A 225 -7.74 17.33 18.12
N SER A 226 -9.07 17.38 18.25
CA SER A 226 -9.74 17.95 19.42
C SER A 226 -9.44 17.20 20.72
N GLU A 227 -9.12 15.91 20.67
CA GLU A 227 -8.76 15.09 21.86
C GLU A 227 -7.35 15.38 22.39
N VAL A 228 -6.46 15.91 21.55
CA VAL A 228 -5.06 16.20 21.90
C VAL A 228 -4.73 17.69 21.87
N ALA A 229 -5.70 18.53 21.57
CA ALA A 229 -5.49 19.98 21.54
C ALA A 229 -5.09 20.52 22.90
N GLY A 230 -3.94 21.20 22.96
CA GLY A 230 -3.39 21.76 24.21
C GLY A 230 -2.37 20.85 24.90
N GLU A 231 -2.14 19.64 24.41
CA GLU A 231 -1.01 18.83 24.89
C GLU A 231 0.32 19.50 24.51
N LYS A 232 1.29 19.39 25.42
CA LYS A 232 2.63 19.94 25.19
C LYS A 232 3.38 19.05 24.20
N ILE A 233 3.96 19.68 23.18
CA ILE A 233 4.85 19.02 22.22
C ILE A 233 6.29 19.38 22.59
N ASP A 234 7.14 18.37 22.79
CA ASP A 234 8.56 18.53 23.10
C ASP A 234 9.40 18.61 21.80
#